data_5f8db26ae7e866e4b40d43d149643687
#
_entry.id   5f8db26ae7e866e4b40d43d149643687
#
_cell.length_a   1.000
_cell.length_b   1.000
_cell.length_c   1.000
_cell.angle_alpha   90.00
_cell.angle_beta   90.00
_cell.angle_gamma   90.00
#
_symmetry.space_group_name_H-M   'P 1'
#
loop_
_entity.id
_entity.type
_entity.pdbx_description
1 polymer ?
#
loop_
_entity_poly.entity_id
_entity_poly.type
_entity_poly.pdbx_seq_one_letter_code
_entity_poly.pdbx_strand_id
1 'polypeptide(L)'
;MMEMYYYISIVSVWAITFFILKIVFSESEGRRNKKNHNIVWFIYLDHPFQYNRLRNLIWLCVLSYMLTSMQHFFSVLWFIECFGFITVGILTDALGQVCTHYYTRWRFGDNIKYANALYQEMREALLHPDYTEVQETDPTYALENIVSRHMDMDDHVAIVSRDGGDFVSGFKNLPPLTYVVESHVTKAMEKLDNREVKVTSYTKYNTLPFKDERMDILVNVLSSYDKSEAYRVLKSGGYLIIDQIGSDNYKEIVGTIVPYQITQPWNRDVCCQELSDIGMEIVDSMEEQGYIRFQSLTSFFAFVHRFSPERIEHFERYINFYAKALEEIKKNKFYDITTHRFVVIAKKP
;
A
#
# COMPACT_ATOMS: atom_id res chain seq x y z
N MET A 1 29.06 56.09 3.94
CA MET A 1 29.16 55.32 2.68
C MET A 1 29.47 53.85 2.92
N MET A 2 30.45 53.51 3.76
CA MET A 2 30.82 52.08 4.06
C MET A 2 29.69 51.30 4.74
N GLU A 3 28.97 51.93 5.68
CA GLU A 3 27.80 51.30 6.34
C GLU A 3 26.67 51.00 5.35
N MET A 4 26.42 51.90 4.38
CA MET A 4 25.39 51.69 3.37
C MET A 4 25.69 50.48 2.48
N TYR A 5 26.96 50.26 2.08
CA TYR A 5 27.36 49.06 1.31
C TYR A 5 27.25 47.79 2.12
N TYR A 6 27.48 47.84 3.44
CA TYR A 6 27.30 46.72 4.36
C TYR A 6 25.85 46.30 4.41
N TYR A 7 24.91 47.21 4.59
CA TYR A 7 23.46 46.95 4.64
C TYR A 7 22.97 46.45 3.28
N ILE A 8 23.43 47.02 2.14
CA ILE A 8 23.06 46.58 0.81
C ILE A 8 23.54 45.13 0.59
N SER A 9 24.76 44.81 1.03
CA SER A 9 25.27 43.41 0.89
C SER A 9 24.49 42.42 1.72
N ILE A 10 24.12 42.73 2.96
CA ILE A 10 23.31 41.87 3.80
C ILE A 10 21.92 41.67 3.20
N VAL A 11 21.25 42.73 2.75
CA VAL A 11 19.95 42.65 2.11
C VAL A 11 20.02 41.80 0.81
N SER A 12 21.06 42.00 0.02
CA SER A 12 21.24 41.22 -1.21
C SER A 12 21.47 39.74 -0.96
N VAL A 13 22.34 39.41 0.00
CA VAL A 13 22.58 37.99 0.39
C VAL A 13 21.29 37.38 0.94
N TRP A 14 20.56 38.12 1.76
CA TRP A 14 19.30 37.65 2.31
C TRP A 14 18.24 37.44 1.22
N ALA A 15 18.09 38.38 0.27
CA ALA A 15 17.17 38.27 -0.86
C ALA A 15 17.51 37.07 -1.78
N ILE A 16 18.79 36.89 -2.09
CA ILE A 16 19.26 35.74 -2.90
C ILE A 16 18.98 34.44 -2.18
N THR A 17 19.30 34.35 -0.89
CA THR A 17 19.06 33.14 -0.08
C THR A 17 17.56 32.82 -0.02
N PHE A 18 16.73 33.84 0.23
CA PHE A 18 15.28 33.68 0.26
C PHE A 18 14.73 33.25 -1.09
N PHE A 19 15.24 33.81 -2.18
CA PHE A 19 14.86 33.47 -3.55
C PHE A 19 15.22 32.02 -3.89
N ILE A 20 16.45 31.58 -3.56
CA ILE A 20 16.88 30.18 -3.75
C ILE A 20 16.01 29.25 -2.92
N LEU A 21 15.77 29.58 -1.64
CA LEU A 21 14.90 28.79 -0.77
C LEU A 21 13.46 28.74 -1.30
N LYS A 22 12.97 29.85 -1.87
CA LYS A 22 11.64 29.90 -2.47
C LYS A 22 11.54 29.02 -3.72
N ILE A 23 12.56 29.00 -4.59
CA ILE A 23 12.60 28.12 -5.76
C ILE A 23 12.68 26.65 -5.32
N VAL A 24 13.61 26.33 -4.41
CA VAL A 24 13.86 24.95 -3.96
C VAL A 24 12.66 24.41 -3.17
N PHE A 25 11.96 25.27 -2.40
CA PHE A 25 10.86 24.85 -1.50
C PHE A 25 9.48 25.35 -1.95
N SER A 26 9.33 25.97 -3.11
CA SER A 26 8.03 26.33 -3.69
C SER A 26 7.11 25.13 -3.86
N GLU A 27 7.71 23.99 -4.04
CA GLU A 27 7.08 22.66 -4.05
C GLU A 27 6.22 22.39 -2.80
N SER A 28 6.65 22.89 -1.64
CA SER A 28 5.93 22.67 -0.39
C SER A 28 4.71 23.60 -0.18
N GLU A 29 4.64 24.71 -0.89
CA GLU A 29 3.46 25.59 -0.85
C GLU A 29 2.25 25.01 -1.59
N GLY A 30 2.49 24.14 -2.55
CA GLY A 30 1.44 23.41 -3.23
C GLY A 30 0.57 22.57 -2.29
N ARG A 31 1.14 22.07 -1.19
CA ARG A 31 0.38 21.35 -0.16
C ARG A 31 -0.62 22.25 0.57
N ARG A 32 -0.34 23.53 0.69
CA ARG A 32 -1.20 24.50 1.39
C ARG A 32 -2.41 24.89 0.56
N ASN A 33 -2.27 24.85 -0.77
CA ASN A 33 -3.32 25.23 -1.72
C ASN A 33 -4.07 24.00 -2.29
N LYS A 34 -4.37 22.98 -1.46
CA LYS A 34 -5.26 21.87 -1.83
C LYS A 34 -6.57 22.33 -2.50
N LYS A 35 -6.97 23.59 -2.30
CA LYS A 35 -8.14 24.19 -2.93
C LYS A 35 -7.95 24.54 -4.42
N ASN A 36 -6.73 24.71 -4.88
CA ASN A 36 -6.47 25.17 -6.26
C ASN A 36 -6.17 24.04 -7.27
N HIS A 37 -6.32 22.77 -6.88
CA HIS A 37 -6.35 21.59 -7.77
C HIS A 37 -5.34 21.62 -8.93
N ASN A 38 -4.12 22.14 -8.74
CA ASN A 38 -3.14 22.24 -9.78
C ASN A 38 -2.11 21.09 -9.62
N ILE A 39 -2.07 20.19 -10.57
CA ILE A 39 -1.23 18.97 -10.54
C ILE A 39 0.26 19.24 -10.47
N VAL A 40 0.71 20.42 -10.92
CA VAL A 40 2.09 20.86 -10.78
C VAL A 40 2.57 20.71 -9.34
N TRP A 41 1.68 20.83 -8.38
CA TRP A 41 1.93 20.70 -6.97
C TRP A 41 2.13 19.25 -6.51
N PHE A 42 1.59 18.27 -7.23
CA PHE A 42 1.66 16.86 -6.87
C PHE A 42 2.93 16.17 -7.34
N ILE A 43 3.54 16.65 -8.43
CA ILE A 43 4.80 16.12 -8.95
C ILE A 43 5.96 16.32 -7.96
N TYR A 44 5.78 17.24 -7.00
CA TYR A 44 6.77 17.62 -6.00
C TYR A 44 6.51 17.10 -4.59
N LEU A 45 5.50 16.29 -4.40
CA LEU A 45 5.07 15.85 -3.07
C LEU A 45 5.95 14.79 -2.40
N ASP A 46 6.96 14.28 -3.09
CA ASP A 46 7.86 13.25 -2.53
C ASP A 46 8.83 13.78 -1.46
N HIS A 47 8.89 15.10 -1.27
CA HIS A 47 9.73 15.68 -0.24
C HIS A 47 8.93 16.40 0.86
N PRO A 48 8.81 15.78 2.06
CA PRO A 48 8.05 16.31 3.19
C PRO A 48 8.74 17.47 3.91
N PHE A 49 9.62 18.24 3.23
CA PHE A 49 10.32 19.32 3.89
C PHE A 49 9.38 20.46 4.27
N GLN A 50 9.41 20.83 5.53
CA GLN A 50 8.49 21.77 6.14
C GLN A 50 8.89 23.21 5.79
N TYR A 51 8.71 23.61 4.52
CA TYR A 51 8.95 24.98 4.07
C TYR A 51 8.28 26.02 4.96
N ASN A 52 7.06 25.74 5.41
CA ASN A 52 6.36 26.63 6.33
C ASN A 52 7.12 26.87 7.64
N ARG A 53 7.82 25.86 8.18
CA ARG A 53 8.66 26.03 9.37
C ARG A 53 9.91 26.83 9.07
N LEU A 54 10.57 26.57 7.94
CA LEU A 54 11.76 27.32 7.54
C LEU A 54 11.42 28.78 7.21
N ARG A 55 10.32 29.02 6.49
CA ARG A 55 9.81 30.38 6.23
C ARG A 55 9.49 31.11 7.52
N ASN A 56 8.80 30.46 8.46
CA ASN A 56 8.49 31.06 9.75
C ASN A 56 9.76 31.32 10.58
N LEU A 57 10.77 30.47 10.50
CA LEU A 57 12.06 30.66 11.14
C LEU A 57 12.79 31.89 10.57
N ILE A 58 12.79 32.06 9.24
CA ILE A 58 13.38 33.21 8.56
C ILE A 58 12.66 34.50 8.99
N TRP A 59 11.32 34.53 9.03
CA TRP A 59 10.55 35.66 9.49
C TRP A 59 10.78 35.96 10.99
N LEU A 60 10.95 34.91 11.81
CA LEU A 60 11.34 35.06 13.22
C LEU A 60 12.74 35.66 13.35
N CYS A 61 13.71 35.30 12.53
CA CYS A 61 15.05 35.89 12.49
C CYS A 61 14.98 37.38 12.09
N VAL A 62 14.18 37.69 11.06
CA VAL A 62 13.94 39.08 10.64
C VAL A 62 13.29 39.89 11.77
N LEU A 63 12.26 39.35 12.41
CA LEU A 63 11.60 40.02 13.55
C LEU A 63 12.56 40.17 14.73
N SER A 64 13.37 39.15 15.04
CA SER A 64 14.40 39.20 16.08
C SER A 64 15.44 40.27 15.80
N TYR A 65 15.91 40.37 14.54
CA TYR A 65 16.83 41.47 14.13
C TYR A 65 16.19 42.84 14.29
N MET A 66 14.93 43.01 13.86
CA MET A 66 14.16 44.24 14.02
C MET A 66 14.00 44.63 15.51
N LEU A 67 13.78 43.64 16.38
CA LEU A 67 13.65 43.87 17.84
C LEU A 67 14.97 44.14 18.52
N THR A 68 16.08 43.55 18.08
CA THR A 68 17.42 43.76 18.65
C THR A 68 18.06 45.06 18.17
N SER A 69 17.66 45.57 17.01
CA SER A 69 18.05 46.89 16.51
C SER A 69 17.30 48.09 17.18
N MET A 70 16.61 47.80 18.29
CA MET A 70 15.79 48.82 19.02
C MET A 70 16.56 50.02 19.58
N GLN A 71 17.90 50.05 19.52
CA GLN A 71 18.69 51.21 19.89
C GLN A 71 18.34 52.47 19.06
N HIS A 72 17.72 52.26 17.88
CA HIS A 72 17.25 53.33 16.98
C HIS A 72 15.73 53.34 16.82
N PHE A 73 14.98 52.75 17.77
CA PHE A 73 13.53 52.66 17.73
C PHE A 73 12.91 54.06 17.57
N PHE A 74 11.97 54.22 16.60
CA PHE A 74 11.41 55.50 16.17
C PHE A 74 12.34 56.47 15.41
N SER A 75 13.57 56.10 15.03
CA SER A 75 14.32 56.87 14.05
C SER A 75 13.73 56.68 12.65
N VAL A 76 13.82 57.74 11.83
CA VAL A 76 13.43 57.65 10.40
C VAL A 76 14.21 56.54 9.70
N LEU A 77 15.45 56.35 10.10
CA LEU A 77 16.33 55.31 9.53
C LEU A 77 15.79 53.88 9.81
N TRP A 78 15.34 53.63 11.02
CA TRP A 78 14.76 52.35 11.42
C TRP A 78 13.48 52.04 10.63
N PHE A 79 12.60 53.01 10.40
CA PHE A 79 11.43 52.81 9.55
C PHE A 79 11.79 52.51 8.10
N ILE A 80 12.83 53.19 7.54
CA ILE A 80 13.30 52.93 6.18
C ILE A 80 13.86 51.48 6.06
N GLU A 81 14.65 51.05 7.05
CA GLU A 81 15.18 49.68 7.09
C GLU A 81 14.07 48.62 7.15
N CYS A 82 13.12 48.80 8.05
CA CYS A 82 11.97 47.90 8.21
C CYS A 82 11.13 47.84 6.94
N PHE A 83 10.85 48.97 6.33
CA PHE A 83 10.11 49.03 5.05
C PHE A 83 10.90 48.41 3.92
N GLY A 84 12.21 48.60 3.87
CA GLY A 84 13.11 47.97 2.90
C GLY A 84 13.09 46.45 3.01
N PHE A 85 13.21 45.91 4.21
CA PHE A 85 13.16 44.45 4.45
C PHE A 85 11.81 43.82 4.05
N ILE A 86 10.72 44.46 4.40
CA ILE A 86 9.37 44.01 4.05
C ILE A 86 9.19 44.05 2.54
N THR A 87 9.61 45.10 1.88
CA THR A 87 9.51 45.28 0.42
C THR A 87 10.34 44.20 -0.32
N VAL A 88 11.58 44.00 0.11
CA VAL A 88 12.44 42.95 -0.45
C VAL A 88 11.83 41.57 -0.24
N GLY A 89 11.25 41.32 0.94
CA GLY A 89 10.57 40.06 1.21
C GLY A 89 9.38 39.80 0.28
N ILE A 90 8.54 40.81 0.06
CA ILE A 90 7.38 40.74 -0.85
C ILE A 90 7.84 40.53 -2.31
N LEU A 91 8.83 41.29 -2.78
CA LEU A 91 9.36 41.21 -4.14
C LEU A 91 9.99 39.82 -4.38
N THR A 92 10.75 39.32 -3.42
CA THR A 92 11.39 37.99 -3.52
C THR A 92 10.34 36.88 -3.56
N ASP A 93 9.26 37.02 -2.77
CA ASP A 93 8.14 36.09 -2.80
C ASP A 93 7.44 36.10 -4.16
N ALA A 94 7.14 37.28 -4.70
CA ALA A 94 6.51 37.44 -6.00
C ALA A 94 7.40 36.88 -7.13
N LEU A 95 8.70 37.21 -7.15
CA LEU A 95 9.67 36.67 -8.11
C LEU A 95 9.80 35.16 -7.99
N GLY A 96 9.82 34.62 -6.79
CA GLY A 96 9.83 33.17 -6.55
C GLY A 96 8.62 32.47 -7.15
N GLN A 97 7.42 33.05 -7.03
CA GLN A 97 6.20 32.54 -7.66
C GLN A 97 6.29 32.56 -9.20
N VAL A 98 6.75 33.66 -9.77
CA VAL A 98 6.95 33.80 -11.23
C VAL A 98 7.96 32.80 -11.74
N CYS A 99 9.13 32.70 -11.11
CA CYS A 99 10.16 31.73 -11.50
C CYS A 99 9.68 30.28 -11.37
N THR A 100 8.93 29.96 -10.33
CA THR A 100 8.33 28.64 -10.18
C THR A 100 7.37 28.33 -11.32
N HIS A 101 6.53 29.31 -11.69
CA HIS A 101 5.60 29.17 -12.82
C HIS A 101 6.34 28.90 -14.12
N TYR A 102 7.38 29.70 -14.43
CA TYR A 102 8.17 29.49 -15.65
C TYR A 102 8.97 28.20 -15.63
N TYR A 103 9.60 27.84 -14.50
CA TYR A 103 10.32 26.57 -14.34
C TYR A 103 9.39 25.37 -14.54
N THR A 104 8.22 25.43 -13.98
CA THR A 104 7.22 24.36 -14.12
C THR A 104 6.73 24.24 -15.55
N ARG A 105 6.46 25.37 -16.21
CA ARG A 105 6.10 25.39 -17.63
C ARG A 105 7.22 24.90 -18.53
N TRP A 106 8.47 25.28 -18.25
CA TRP A 106 9.64 24.82 -18.99
C TRP A 106 9.88 23.32 -18.82
N ARG A 107 9.77 22.81 -17.60
CA ARG A 107 10.03 21.40 -17.29
C ARG A 107 8.93 20.46 -17.76
N PHE A 108 7.69 20.88 -17.67
CA PHE A 108 6.53 20.03 -17.93
C PHE A 108 5.77 20.42 -19.20
N GLY A 109 6.02 21.59 -19.78
CA GLY A 109 5.46 22.06 -21.05
C GLY A 109 3.94 21.97 -21.10
N ASP A 110 3.41 21.55 -22.27
CA ASP A 110 1.96 21.35 -22.48
C ASP A 110 1.40 20.17 -21.67
N ASN A 111 2.25 19.35 -21.08
CA ASN A 111 1.82 18.25 -20.20
C ASN A 111 1.09 18.72 -18.92
N ILE A 112 1.22 20.02 -18.57
CA ILE A 112 0.49 20.59 -17.43
C ILE A 112 -1.04 20.49 -17.60
N LYS A 113 -1.54 20.76 -18.80
CA LYS A 113 -2.98 20.64 -19.10
C LYS A 113 -3.43 19.19 -19.04
N TYR A 114 -2.64 18.31 -19.64
CA TYR A 114 -2.87 16.87 -19.61
C TYR A 114 -2.85 16.35 -18.17
N ALA A 115 -1.84 16.74 -17.42
CA ALA A 115 -1.67 16.35 -16.04
C ALA A 115 -2.80 16.87 -15.13
N ASN A 116 -3.33 18.08 -15.36
CA ASN A 116 -4.50 18.59 -14.63
C ASN A 116 -5.79 17.80 -14.98
N ALA A 117 -5.99 17.48 -16.25
CA ALA A 117 -7.13 16.66 -16.68
C ALA A 117 -7.06 15.26 -16.04
N LEU A 118 -5.89 14.64 -16.06
CA LEU A 118 -5.62 13.36 -15.43
C LEU A 118 -5.92 13.40 -13.92
N TYR A 119 -5.47 14.43 -13.23
CA TYR A 119 -5.75 14.60 -11.81
C TYR A 119 -7.24 14.73 -11.51
N GLN A 120 -7.98 15.48 -12.31
CA GLN A 120 -9.42 15.59 -12.13
C GLN A 120 -10.12 14.24 -12.35
N GLU A 121 -9.73 13.51 -13.40
CA GLU A 121 -10.25 12.17 -13.67
C GLU A 121 -9.98 11.20 -12.51
N MET A 122 -8.77 11.23 -11.97
CA MET A 122 -8.41 10.41 -10.80
C MET A 122 -9.19 10.81 -9.54
N ARG A 123 -9.41 12.09 -9.35
CA ARG A 123 -10.21 12.60 -8.23
C ARG A 123 -11.67 12.20 -8.32
N GLU A 124 -12.26 12.29 -9.50
CA GLU A 124 -13.63 11.82 -9.75
C GLU A 124 -13.76 10.32 -9.52
N ALA A 125 -12.78 9.53 -9.99
CA ALA A 125 -12.72 8.10 -9.75
C ALA A 125 -12.64 7.77 -8.24
N LEU A 126 -11.93 8.57 -7.46
CA LEU A 126 -11.81 8.40 -6.01
C LEU A 126 -13.14 8.70 -5.28
N LEU A 127 -13.90 9.69 -5.76
CA LEU A 127 -15.18 10.07 -5.16
C LEU A 127 -16.29 9.05 -5.44
N HIS A 128 -16.17 8.28 -6.52
CA HIS A 128 -17.16 7.32 -6.99
C HIS A 128 -16.53 5.94 -7.23
N PRO A 129 -16.03 5.24 -6.16
CA PRO A 129 -15.43 3.93 -6.33
C PRO A 129 -16.47 2.92 -6.84
N ASP A 130 -16.12 2.20 -7.89
CA ASP A 130 -16.98 1.16 -8.47
C ASP A 130 -16.31 -0.21 -8.33
N TYR A 131 -17.01 -1.15 -7.72
CA TYR A 131 -16.55 -2.51 -7.51
C TYR A 131 -17.05 -3.49 -8.56
N THR A 132 -17.88 -3.05 -9.49
CA THR A 132 -18.58 -3.93 -10.45
C THR A 132 -17.74 -4.28 -11.68
N GLU A 133 -16.79 -3.42 -12.05
CA GLU A 133 -15.96 -3.58 -13.26
C GLU A 133 -14.60 -4.25 -12.93
N VAL A 134 -14.66 -5.37 -12.22
CA VAL A 134 -13.50 -6.16 -11.85
C VAL A 134 -13.70 -7.59 -12.33
N GLN A 135 -12.76 -8.10 -13.09
CA GLN A 135 -12.72 -9.50 -13.53
C GLN A 135 -11.51 -10.17 -12.92
N GLU A 136 -11.70 -11.29 -12.25
CA GLU A 136 -10.63 -12.13 -11.70
C GLU A 136 -10.60 -13.45 -12.43
N THR A 137 -9.38 -13.93 -12.71
CA THR A 137 -9.19 -15.28 -13.23
C THR A 137 -9.48 -16.28 -12.12
N ASP A 138 -10.48 -17.11 -12.31
CA ASP A 138 -10.74 -18.21 -11.38
C ASP A 138 -9.59 -19.23 -11.44
N PRO A 139 -9.20 -19.82 -10.30
CA PRO A 139 -8.27 -20.93 -10.28
C PRO A 139 -8.77 -22.08 -11.18
N THR A 140 -7.85 -22.73 -11.88
CA THR A 140 -8.17 -23.89 -12.72
C THR A 140 -8.50 -25.14 -11.91
N TYR A 141 -8.24 -25.12 -10.61
CA TYR A 141 -8.55 -26.17 -9.65
C TYR A 141 -9.65 -25.73 -8.67
N ALA A 142 -10.47 -26.69 -8.27
CA ALA A 142 -11.38 -26.53 -7.15
C ALA A 142 -10.78 -27.21 -5.91
N LEU A 143 -10.32 -26.41 -4.95
CA LEU A 143 -9.64 -26.91 -3.74
C LEU A 143 -10.54 -27.87 -2.95
N GLU A 144 -11.86 -27.59 -2.88
CA GLU A 144 -12.84 -28.46 -2.23
C GLU A 144 -12.85 -29.87 -2.85
N ASN A 145 -12.69 -29.96 -4.17
CA ASN A 145 -12.61 -31.26 -4.86
C ASN A 145 -11.30 -31.99 -4.56
N ILE A 146 -10.19 -31.25 -4.44
CA ILE A 146 -8.90 -31.82 -4.07
C ILE A 146 -8.99 -32.40 -2.66
N VAL A 147 -9.48 -31.61 -1.70
CA VAL A 147 -9.64 -32.04 -0.31
C VAL A 147 -10.58 -33.24 -0.22
N SER A 148 -11.74 -33.20 -0.89
CA SER A 148 -12.74 -34.28 -0.85
C SER A 148 -12.22 -35.60 -1.40
N ARG A 149 -11.25 -35.61 -2.34
CA ARG A 149 -10.64 -36.82 -2.86
C ARG A 149 -9.67 -37.52 -1.89
N HIS A 150 -9.14 -36.78 -0.92
CA HIS A 150 -8.21 -37.27 0.07
C HIS A 150 -8.86 -37.57 1.41
N MET A 151 -10.16 -37.35 1.54
CA MET A 151 -10.89 -37.32 2.80
C MET A 151 -11.91 -38.49 2.82
N ASP A 152 -11.80 -39.30 3.85
CA ASP A 152 -12.79 -40.35 4.19
C ASP A 152 -13.66 -39.90 5.36
N MET A 153 -14.87 -40.44 5.47
CA MET A 153 -15.84 -40.03 6.51
C MET A 153 -15.42 -40.36 7.95
N ASP A 154 -14.45 -41.26 8.11
CA ASP A 154 -13.88 -41.62 9.41
C ASP A 154 -12.67 -40.78 9.81
N ASP A 155 -12.21 -39.87 8.94
CA ASP A 155 -11.03 -39.06 9.16
C ASP A 155 -11.23 -37.96 10.21
N HIS A 156 -10.17 -37.68 10.92
CA HIS A 156 -10.02 -36.45 11.70
C HIS A 156 -9.43 -35.36 10.80
N VAL A 157 -10.25 -34.40 10.45
CA VAL A 157 -9.88 -33.31 9.52
C VAL A 157 -9.71 -32.01 10.29
N ALA A 158 -8.61 -31.33 10.04
CA ALA A 158 -8.43 -29.94 10.49
C ALA A 158 -8.32 -29.02 9.27
N ILE A 159 -9.15 -27.99 9.20
CA ILE A 159 -9.12 -26.95 8.16
C ILE A 159 -8.75 -25.64 8.83
N VAL A 160 -7.64 -25.09 8.39
CA VAL A 160 -7.09 -23.81 8.86
C VAL A 160 -7.38 -22.76 7.81
N SER A 161 -8.20 -21.76 8.13
CA SER A 161 -8.57 -20.68 7.23
C SER A 161 -8.63 -19.32 7.95
N ARG A 162 -8.88 -18.26 7.18
CA ARG A 162 -9.05 -16.88 7.70
C ARG A 162 -10.23 -16.18 7.04
N ASP A 163 -11.10 -16.94 6.43
CA ASP A 163 -12.25 -16.45 5.65
C ASP A 163 -13.57 -16.38 6.45
N GLY A 164 -13.53 -16.76 7.73
CA GLY A 164 -14.71 -16.79 8.58
C GLY A 164 -15.65 -17.94 8.23
N GLY A 165 -15.12 -19.06 7.76
CA GLY A 165 -15.86 -20.28 7.44
C GLY A 165 -16.40 -20.36 6.03
N ASP A 166 -16.01 -19.43 5.13
CA ASP A 166 -16.51 -19.41 3.74
C ASP A 166 -16.11 -20.68 2.99
N PHE A 167 -14.86 -21.08 3.04
CA PHE A 167 -14.35 -22.29 2.39
C PHE A 167 -15.08 -23.55 2.92
N VAL A 168 -15.17 -23.69 4.24
CA VAL A 168 -15.82 -24.85 4.87
C VAL A 168 -17.30 -24.93 4.52
N SER A 169 -17.96 -23.79 4.34
CA SER A 169 -19.37 -23.74 3.94
C SER A 169 -19.64 -24.29 2.54
N GLY A 170 -18.63 -24.30 1.68
CA GLY A 170 -18.70 -24.83 0.31
C GLY A 170 -18.80 -26.34 0.22
N PHE A 171 -18.32 -27.08 1.22
CA PHE A 171 -18.38 -28.55 1.20
C PHE A 171 -19.81 -29.06 1.31
N LYS A 172 -20.14 -30.06 0.53
CA LYS A 172 -21.42 -30.74 0.60
C LYS A 172 -21.48 -31.64 1.85
N ASN A 173 -20.44 -32.43 2.08
CA ASN A 173 -20.31 -33.33 3.22
C ASN A 173 -18.92 -33.17 3.85
N LEU A 174 -18.84 -33.28 5.15
CA LEU A 174 -17.60 -33.26 5.93
C LEU A 174 -17.65 -34.42 6.94
N PRO A 175 -16.49 -35.01 7.28
CA PRO A 175 -16.42 -35.98 8.37
C PRO A 175 -16.93 -35.39 9.69
N PRO A 176 -17.60 -36.19 10.55
CA PRO A 176 -18.09 -35.74 11.85
C PRO A 176 -16.98 -35.21 12.78
N LEU A 177 -15.73 -35.60 12.54
CA LEU A 177 -14.55 -35.16 13.29
C LEU A 177 -13.77 -34.05 12.57
N THR A 178 -14.51 -33.09 12.01
CA THR A 178 -13.93 -31.91 11.35
C THR A 178 -13.77 -30.76 12.35
N TYR A 179 -12.56 -30.21 12.37
CA TYR A 179 -12.16 -29.04 13.16
C TYR A 179 -11.84 -27.88 12.24
N VAL A 180 -12.33 -26.70 12.54
CA VAL A 180 -12.06 -25.47 11.80
C VAL A 180 -11.24 -24.53 12.70
N VAL A 181 -10.01 -24.27 12.33
CA VAL A 181 -9.12 -23.34 13.05
C VAL A 181 -9.18 -21.99 12.35
N GLU A 182 -9.75 -21.01 13.03
CA GLU A 182 -10.09 -19.71 12.48
C GLU A 182 -9.60 -18.54 13.34
N SER A 183 -9.23 -17.43 12.71
CA SER A 183 -8.94 -16.18 13.41
C SER A 183 -10.24 -15.41 13.76
N HIS A 184 -11.27 -15.55 12.93
CA HIS A 184 -12.60 -14.92 13.11
C HIS A 184 -13.63 -15.95 13.63
N VAL A 185 -13.33 -16.51 14.79
CA VAL A 185 -14.10 -17.62 15.38
C VAL A 185 -15.60 -17.34 15.46
N THR A 186 -16.00 -16.16 15.93
CA THR A 186 -17.44 -15.81 16.07
C THR A 186 -18.16 -15.85 14.72
N LYS A 187 -17.57 -15.25 13.70
CA LYS A 187 -18.13 -15.25 12.33
C LYS A 187 -18.23 -16.67 11.77
N ALA A 188 -17.18 -17.47 11.97
CA ALA A 188 -17.19 -18.87 11.52
C ALA A 188 -18.22 -19.71 12.25
N MET A 189 -18.38 -19.53 13.57
CA MET A 189 -19.41 -20.23 14.35
C MET A 189 -20.83 -19.88 13.86
N GLU A 190 -21.10 -18.60 13.63
CA GLU A 190 -22.40 -18.16 13.10
C GLU A 190 -22.68 -18.75 11.71
N LYS A 191 -21.66 -18.77 10.84
CA LYS A 191 -21.79 -19.26 9.46
C LYS A 191 -21.94 -20.78 9.39
N LEU A 192 -21.28 -21.50 10.28
CA LEU A 192 -21.22 -22.95 10.30
C LEU A 192 -22.16 -23.60 11.33
N ASP A 193 -23.07 -22.82 11.91
CA ASP A 193 -24.02 -23.28 12.97
C ASP A 193 -24.85 -24.49 12.55
N ASN A 194 -25.15 -24.62 11.27
CA ASN A 194 -25.91 -25.74 10.71
C ASN A 194 -25.06 -26.98 10.34
N ARG A 195 -23.75 -26.98 10.72
CA ARG A 195 -22.81 -28.03 10.35
C ARG A 195 -22.22 -28.72 11.57
N GLU A 196 -22.01 -30.03 11.46
CA GLU A 196 -21.36 -30.84 12.49
C GLU A 196 -19.83 -30.63 12.48
N VAL A 197 -19.38 -29.37 12.68
CA VAL A 197 -17.95 -29.02 12.75
C VAL A 197 -17.62 -28.33 14.06
N LYS A 198 -16.36 -28.45 14.50
CA LYS A 198 -15.86 -27.80 15.73
C LYS A 198 -14.98 -26.62 15.38
N VAL A 199 -15.50 -25.40 15.57
CA VAL A 199 -14.73 -24.16 15.36
C VAL A 199 -13.85 -23.87 16.57
N THR A 200 -12.59 -23.57 16.34
CA THR A 200 -11.59 -23.23 17.37
C THR A 200 -10.62 -22.17 16.85
N SER A 201 -9.73 -21.68 17.69
CA SER A 201 -8.65 -20.76 17.30
C SER A 201 -7.27 -21.38 17.55
N TYR A 202 -6.24 -20.76 17.01
CA TYR A 202 -4.86 -21.05 17.41
C TYR A 202 -4.69 -20.88 18.92
N THR A 203 -3.81 -21.67 19.49
CA THR A 203 -3.31 -21.44 20.84
C THR A 203 -2.23 -20.34 20.84
N LYS A 204 -1.59 -20.10 21.98
CA LYS A 204 -0.47 -19.15 22.03
C LYS A 204 0.62 -19.55 21.01
N TYR A 205 1.24 -18.53 20.39
CA TYR A 205 2.35 -18.69 19.44
C TYR A 205 2.04 -19.45 18.15
N ASN A 206 0.81 -19.32 17.63
CA ASN A 206 0.39 -19.99 16.39
C ASN A 206 0.46 -21.53 16.42
N THR A 207 0.44 -22.14 17.58
CA THR A 207 0.35 -23.58 17.72
C THR A 207 -1.06 -24.07 17.43
N LEU A 208 -1.17 -25.18 16.71
CA LEU A 208 -2.46 -25.81 16.45
C LEU A 208 -2.99 -26.46 17.75
N PRO A 209 -4.32 -26.33 18.04
CA PRO A 209 -4.91 -26.79 19.29
C PRO A 209 -5.14 -28.30 19.32
N PHE A 210 -4.24 -29.07 18.74
CA PHE A 210 -4.32 -30.53 18.61
C PHE A 210 -3.12 -31.21 19.26
N LYS A 211 -3.34 -32.45 19.72
CA LYS A 211 -2.26 -33.33 20.16
C LYS A 211 -1.46 -33.82 18.94
N ASP A 212 -0.27 -34.34 19.22
CA ASP A 212 0.56 -34.99 18.24
C ASP A 212 -0.19 -36.15 17.58
N GLU A 213 0.05 -36.37 16.31
CA GLU A 213 -0.48 -37.49 15.52
C GLU A 213 -1.98 -37.69 15.66
N ARG A 214 -2.74 -36.61 15.63
CA ARG A 214 -4.19 -36.63 15.83
C ARG A 214 -4.96 -36.53 14.52
N MET A 215 -4.43 -35.82 13.50
CA MET A 215 -5.14 -35.51 12.28
C MET A 215 -4.76 -36.46 11.16
N ASP A 216 -5.76 -36.95 10.44
CA ASP A 216 -5.58 -37.68 9.19
C ASP A 216 -5.34 -36.71 8.04
N ILE A 217 -6.05 -35.57 8.07
CA ILE A 217 -5.90 -34.51 7.07
C ILE A 217 -5.79 -33.14 7.76
N LEU A 218 -4.80 -32.36 7.30
CA LEU A 218 -4.66 -30.94 7.62
C LEU A 218 -4.73 -30.14 6.34
N VAL A 219 -5.70 -29.23 6.23
CA VAL A 219 -5.87 -28.31 5.11
C VAL A 219 -5.53 -26.90 5.56
N ASN A 220 -4.62 -26.24 4.86
CA ASN A 220 -4.32 -24.82 5.08
C ASN A 220 -4.79 -24.00 3.87
N VAL A 221 -5.72 -23.10 4.11
CA VAL A 221 -6.33 -22.26 3.07
C VAL A 221 -5.93 -20.81 3.30
N LEU A 222 -5.04 -20.30 2.48
CA LEU A 222 -4.59 -18.90 2.47
C LEU A 222 -4.21 -18.36 3.86
N SER A 223 -3.74 -19.25 4.74
CA SER A 223 -3.38 -18.90 6.11
C SER A 223 -1.90 -19.16 6.36
N SER A 224 -1.32 -18.40 7.29
CA SER A 224 0.03 -18.72 7.77
C SER A 224 0.02 -20.10 8.43
N TYR A 225 1.11 -20.86 8.25
CA TYR A 225 1.28 -22.15 8.92
C TYR A 225 2.74 -22.32 9.36
N ASP A 226 2.92 -23.15 10.37
CA ASP A 226 4.23 -23.66 10.78
C ASP A 226 4.34 -25.11 10.30
N LYS A 227 5.34 -25.39 9.47
CA LYS A 227 5.56 -26.72 8.89
C LYS A 227 5.82 -27.78 9.98
N SER A 228 6.48 -27.41 11.06
CA SER A 228 6.77 -28.32 12.18
C SER A 228 5.49 -28.66 12.95
N GLU A 229 4.60 -27.70 13.15
CA GLU A 229 3.29 -27.90 13.73
C GLU A 229 2.39 -28.77 12.86
N ALA A 230 2.39 -28.51 11.53
CA ALA A 230 1.67 -29.36 10.58
C ALA A 230 2.15 -30.80 10.65
N TYR A 231 3.47 -31.01 10.65
CA TYR A 231 4.05 -32.35 10.78
C TYR A 231 3.71 -33.00 12.14
N ARG A 232 3.76 -32.25 13.23
CA ARG A 232 3.47 -32.75 14.58
C ARG A 232 2.05 -33.29 14.69
N VAL A 233 1.06 -32.54 14.21
CA VAL A 233 -0.37 -32.88 14.40
C VAL A 233 -0.84 -34.01 13.46
N LEU A 234 -0.17 -34.21 12.32
CA LEU A 234 -0.53 -35.25 11.37
C LEU A 234 -0.09 -36.62 11.88
N LYS A 235 -0.95 -37.62 11.67
CA LYS A 235 -0.63 -39.03 11.84
C LYS A 235 0.36 -39.47 10.76
N SER A 236 1.10 -40.57 11.00
CA SER A 236 1.78 -41.29 9.93
C SER A 236 0.79 -41.71 8.87
N GLY A 237 1.09 -41.47 7.60
CA GLY A 237 0.17 -41.65 6.49
C GLY A 237 -0.80 -40.53 6.22
N GLY A 238 -0.87 -39.51 7.10
CA GLY A 238 -1.77 -38.35 6.98
C GLY A 238 -1.33 -37.35 5.92
N TYR A 239 -2.30 -36.56 5.43
CA TYR A 239 -2.10 -35.60 4.34
C TYR A 239 -2.11 -34.15 4.83
N LEU A 240 -1.19 -33.37 4.30
CA LEU A 240 -1.19 -31.92 4.37
C LEU A 240 -1.56 -31.35 3.00
N ILE A 241 -2.60 -30.57 2.92
CA ILE A 241 -3.04 -29.88 1.70
C ILE A 241 -2.91 -28.38 1.95
N ILE A 242 -2.09 -27.71 1.15
CA ILE A 242 -1.78 -26.28 1.29
C ILE A 242 -2.27 -25.55 0.05
N ASP A 243 -3.11 -24.55 0.19
CA ASP A 243 -3.43 -23.55 -0.82
C ASP A 243 -2.89 -22.20 -0.36
N GLN A 244 -1.99 -21.60 -1.15
CA GLN A 244 -1.26 -20.41 -0.77
C GLN A 244 -1.14 -19.42 -1.92
N ILE A 245 -0.86 -18.17 -1.53
CA ILE A 245 -0.53 -17.08 -2.43
C ILE A 245 0.98 -17.06 -2.63
N GLY A 246 1.42 -17.07 -3.89
CA GLY A 246 2.82 -16.94 -4.26
C GLY A 246 3.33 -15.49 -4.22
N SER A 247 4.64 -15.33 -4.23
CA SER A 247 5.30 -14.02 -4.10
C SER A 247 5.08 -13.07 -5.28
N ASP A 248 4.67 -13.59 -6.44
CA ASP A 248 4.34 -12.75 -7.60
C ASP A 248 2.92 -12.16 -7.54
N ASN A 249 2.14 -12.50 -6.49
CA ASN A 249 0.79 -11.99 -6.35
C ASN A 249 0.80 -10.47 -6.14
N TYR A 250 0.07 -9.75 -7.02
CA TYR A 250 -0.02 -8.30 -7.02
C TYR A 250 1.34 -7.58 -7.18
N LYS A 251 2.30 -8.21 -7.89
CA LYS A 251 3.66 -7.68 -8.06
C LYS A 251 3.71 -6.26 -8.63
N GLU A 252 2.71 -5.87 -9.41
CA GLU A 252 2.59 -4.53 -9.99
C GLU A 252 2.35 -3.44 -8.93
N ILE A 253 1.75 -3.81 -7.80
CA ILE A 253 1.35 -2.85 -6.76
C ILE A 253 2.07 -3.06 -5.42
N VAL A 254 2.69 -4.22 -5.23
CA VAL A 254 3.48 -4.53 -4.03
C VAL A 254 4.71 -3.62 -3.95
N GLY A 255 5.00 -3.12 -2.75
CA GLY A 255 6.09 -2.17 -2.51
C GLY A 255 5.77 -0.72 -2.88
N THR A 256 4.78 -0.49 -3.76
CA THR A 256 4.33 0.87 -4.12
C THR A 256 3.02 1.21 -3.42
N ILE A 257 1.98 0.47 -3.71
CA ILE A 257 0.63 0.68 -3.14
C ILE A 257 0.40 -0.21 -1.93
N VAL A 258 0.74 -1.48 -2.04
CA VAL A 258 0.69 -2.42 -0.91
C VAL A 258 1.99 -2.29 -0.11
N PRO A 259 1.93 -1.95 1.20
CA PRO A 259 3.08 -1.46 1.94
C PRO A 259 4.07 -2.53 2.42
N TYR A 260 3.92 -3.78 2.01
CA TYR A 260 4.87 -4.83 2.37
C TYR A 260 5.84 -5.12 1.22
N GLN A 261 7.03 -5.58 1.57
CA GLN A 261 8.03 -6.05 0.62
C GLN A 261 8.16 -7.57 0.74
N ILE A 262 8.23 -8.21 -0.40
CA ILE A 262 8.56 -9.62 -0.47
C ILE A 262 10.08 -9.73 -0.35
N THR A 263 10.54 -10.24 0.78
CA THR A 263 11.98 -10.34 1.10
C THR A 263 12.60 -11.63 0.55
N GLN A 264 11.79 -12.67 0.37
CA GLN A 264 12.20 -13.95 -0.18
C GLN A 264 11.13 -14.51 -1.11
N PRO A 265 11.51 -15.21 -2.19
CA PRO A 265 10.56 -15.87 -3.04
C PRO A 265 9.73 -16.89 -2.25
N TRP A 266 8.41 -16.85 -2.45
CA TRP A 266 7.50 -17.87 -1.93
C TRP A 266 6.65 -18.39 -3.07
N ASN A 267 6.79 -19.66 -3.37
CA ASN A 267 6.13 -20.34 -4.48
C ASN A 267 6.02 -21.83 -4.17
N ARG A 268 5.43 -22.57 -5.10
CA ARG A 268 5.27 -24.00 -5.02
C ARG A 268 6.60 -24.74 -4.74
N ASP A 269 7.65 -24.41 -5.48
CA ASP A 269 8.94 -25.13 -5.39
C ASP A 269 9.59 -24.92 -4.02
N VAL A 270 9.56 -23.70 -3.49
CA VAL A 270 10.06 -23.41 -2.15
C VAL A 270 9.24 -24.15 -1.09
N CYS A 271 7.91 -24.15 -1.23
CA CYS A 271 7.02 -24.88 -0.31
C CYS A 271 7.30 -26.39 -0.33
N CYS A 272 7.41 -26.98 -1.52
CA CYS A 272 7.75 -28.41 -1.68
C CYS A 272 9.10 -28.74 -1.05
N GLN A 273 10.13 -27.92 -1.26
CA GLN A 273 11.43 -28.11 -0.66
C GLN A 273 11.37 -28.05 0.87
N GLU A 274 10.70 -27.03 1.42
CA GLU A 274 10.54 -26.89 2.87
C GLU A 274 9.82 -28.07 3.53
N LEU A 275 8.83 -28.64 2.86
CA LEU A 275 8.11 -29.81 3.35
C LEU A 275 8.97 -31.09 3.23
N SER A 276 9.71 -31.23 2.15
CA SER A 276 10.64 -32.34 1.97
C SER A 276 11.76 -32.32 3.01
N ASP A 277 12.28 -31.13 3.37
CA ASP A 277 13.34 -30.96 4.37
C ASP A 277 12.92 -31.43 5.78
N ILE A 278 11.63 -31.43 6.08
CA ILE A 278 11.10 -31.97 7.35
C ILE A 278 10.62 -33.42 7.23
N GLY A 279 10.88 -34.06 6.10
CA GLY A 279 10.59 -35.49 5.87
C GLY A 279 9.19 -35.79 5.35
N MET A 280 8.47 -34.81 4.79
CA MET A 280 7.20 -35.08 4.09
C MET A 280 7.46 -35.52 2.65
N GLU A 281 6.62 -36.40 2.16
CA GLU A 281 6.60 -36.86 0.76
C GLU A 281 5.64 -35.94 -0.02
N ILE A 282 6.12 -35.30 -1.10
CA ILE A 282 5.26 -34.49 -1.98
C ILE A 282 4.49 -35.46 -2.91
N VAL A 283 3.18 -35.45 -2.80
CA VAL A 283 2.28 -36.31 -3.57
C VAL A 283 1.88 -35.62 -4.87
N ASP A 284 1.51 -34.36 -4.81
CA ASP A 284 1.14 -33.57 -5.97
C ASP A 284 1.35 -32.07 -5.69
N SER A 285 1.52 -31.28 -6.73
CA SER A 285 1.60 -29.83 -6.61
C SER A 285 1.23 -29.14 -7.91
N MET A 286 0.58 -28.00 -7.80
CA MET A 286 0.24 -27.15 -8.94
C MET A 286 0.45 -25.69 -8.59
N GLU A 287 0.79 -24.91 -9.61
CA GLU A 287 1.03 -23.47 -9.50
C GLU A 287 0.49 -22.79 -10.73
N GLU A 288 -0.18 -21.67 -10.53
CA GLU A 288 -0.77 -20.90 -11.60
C GLU A 288 -0.67 -19.40 -11.37
N GLN A 289 -0.58 -18.68 -12.46
CA GLN A 289 -0.71 -17.24 -12.50
C GLN A 289 -1.93 -16.86 -13.31
N GLY A 290 -2.68 -15.94 -12.78
CA GLY A 290 -3.82 -15.32 -13.42
C GLY A 290 -3.73 -13.80 -13.33
N TYR A 291 -4.86 -13.13 -13.36
CA TYR A 291 -4.92 -11.69 -13.24
C TYR A 291 -6.22 -11.24 -12.54
N ILE A 292 -6.14 -10.04 -11.97
CA ILE A 292 -7.34 -9.22 -11.70
C ILE A 292 -7.32 -8.08 -12.69
N ARG A 293 -8.38 -7.95 -13.47
CA ARG A 293 -8.57 -6.97 -14.54
C ARG A 293 -9.49 -5.86 -14.13
N PHE A 294 -9.05 -4.64 -14.31
CA PHE A 294 -9.79 -3.42 -14.02
C PHE A 294 -10.10 -2.70 -15.35
N GLN A 295 -11.37 -2.48 -15.63
CA GLN A 295 -11.79 -1.78 -16.84
C GLN A 295 -11.85 -0.25 -16.65
N SER A 296 -11.81 0.21 -15.40
CA SER A 296 -11.81 1.62 -15.04
C SER A 296 -10.84 1.93 -13.91
N LEU A 297 -10.44 3.18 -13.79
CA LEU A 297 -9.65 3.65 -12.67
C LEU A 297 -10.45 3.62 -11.35
N THR A 298 -11.78 3.80 -11.43
CA THR A 298 -12.69 3.72 -10.29
C THR A 298 -12.69 2.33 -9.67
N SER A 299 -12.74 1.28 -10.49
CA SER A 299 -12.67 -0.11 -10.01
C SER A 299 -11.29 -0.44 -9.41
N PHE A 300 -10.22 0.09 -10.00
CA PHE A 300 -8.88 -0.08 -9.46
C PHE A 300 -8.71 0.63 -8.11
N PHE A 301 -9.19 1.86 -7.97
CA PHE A 301 -9.18 2.57 -6.68
C PHE A 301 -10.01 1.85 -5.61
N ALA A 302 -11.18 1.34 -5.97
CA ALA A 302 -12.02 0.56 -5.07
C ALA A 302 -11.28 -0.67 -4.56
N PHE A 303 -10.56 -1.37 -5.43
CA PHE A 303 -9.73 -2.52 -5.05
C PHE A 303 -8.59 -2.12 -4.10
N VAL A 304 -7.82 -1.09 -4.45
CA VAL A 304 -6.69 -0.63 -3.63
C VAL A 304 -7.17 -0.14 -2.26
N HIS A 305 -8.32 0.50 -2.19
CA HIS A 305 -8.89 0.98 -0.93
C HIS A 305 -9.09 -0.13 0.11
N ARG A 306 -9.38 -1.37 -0.31
CA ARG A 306 -9.53 -2.52 0.60
C ARG A 306 -8.24 -2.86 1.34
N PHE A 307 -7.07 -2.62 0.72
CA PHE A 307 -5.75 -2.96 1.28
C PHE A 307 -5.09 -1.77 1.97
N SER A 308 -5.34 -0.58 1.49
CA SER A 308 -4.59 0.60 1.90
C SER A 308 -5.40 1.88 1.71
N PRO A 309 -6.42 2.13 2.57
CA PRO A 309 -7.24 3.34 2.49
C PRO A 309 -6.39 4.62 2.49
N GLU A 310 -5.34 4.67 3.33
CA GLU A 310 -4.41 5.81 3.41
C GLU A 310 -3.70 6.11 2.09
N ARG A 311 -3.45 5.09 1.25
CA ARG A 311 -2.80 5.26 -0.05
C ARG A 311 -3.73 5.87 -1.08
N ILE A 312 -5.02 5.75 -0.88
CA ILE A 312 -6.05 6.41 -1.67
C ILE A 312 -6.29 7.84 -1.17
N GLU A 313 -6.37 8.06 0.15
CA GLU A 313 -6.52 9.40 0.72
C GLU A 313 -5.36 10.32 0.33
N HIS A 314 -4.18 9.77 0.12
CA HIS A 314 -2.96 10.46 -0.29
C HIS A 314 -2.50 10.02 -1.69
N PHE A 315 -3.43 9.75 -2.61
CA PHE A 315 -3.12 9.24 -3.95
C PHE A 315 -2.16 10.14 -4.74
N GLU A 316 -2.12 11.42 -4.43
CA GLU A 316 -1.19 12.36 -5.02
C GLU A 316 0.28 11.97 -4.87
N ARG A 317 0.63 11.20 -3.83
CA ARG A 317 1.98 10.66 -3.63
C ARG A 317 2.32 9.56 -4.64
N TYR A 318 1.31 8.94 -5.20
CA TYR A 318 1.42 7.80 -6.12
C TYR A 318 0.90 8.15 -7.52
N ILE A 319 0.81 9.45 -7.82
CA ILE A 319 0.16 9.94 -9.04
C ILE A 319 0.77 9.36 -10.30
N ASN A 320 2.10 9.19 -10.36
CA ASN A 320 2.77 8.62 -11.52
C ASN A 320 2.39 7.15 -11.74
N PHE A 321 2.17 6.42 -10.66
CA PHE A 321 1.73 5.03 -10.71
C PHE A 321 0.29 4.95 -11.25
N TYR A 322 -0.63 5.74 -10.68
CA TYR A 322 -2.02 5.76 -11.12
C TYR A 322 -2.17 6.32 -12.54
N ALA A 323 -1.34 7.30 -12.91
CA ALA A 323 -1.29 7.82 -14.28
C ALA A 323 -0.96 6.72 -15.28
N LYS A 324 0.03 5.88 -14.97
CA LYS A 324 0.40 4.73 -15.82
C LYS A 324 -0.76 3.74 -15.94
N ALA A 325 -1.41 3.39 -14.83
CA ALA A 325 -2.57 2.50 -14.86
C ALA A 325 -3.71 3.08 -15.73
N LEU A 326 -4.00 4.39 -15.60
CA LEU A 326 -5.01 5.04 -16.44
C LEU A 326 -4.62 5.07 -17.92
N GLU A 327 -3.34 5.31 -18.26
CA GLU A 327 -2.86 5.25 -19.64
C GLU A 327 -3.04 3.85 -20.23
N GLU A 328 -2.74 2.81 -19.45
CA GLU A 328 -2.95 1.42 -19.88
C GLU A 328 -4.43 1.12 -20.08
N ILE A 329 -5.32 1.58 -19.17
CA ILE A 329 -6.77 1.45 -19.32
C ILE A 329 -7.25 2.16 -20.60
N LYS A 330 -6.77 3.38 -20.86
CA LYS A 330 -7.15 4.12 -22.10
C LYS A 330 -6.70 3.42 -23.37
N LYS A 331 -5.49 2.84 -23.35
CA LYS A 331 -4.89 2.15 -24.50
C LYS A 331 -5.47 0.76 -24.72
N ASN A 332 -5.49 -0.05 -23.68
CA ASN A 332 -5.80 -1.48 -23.75
C ASN A 332 -7.26 -1.78 -23.41
N LYS A 333 -8.01 -0.80 -22.84
CA LYS A 333 -9.34 -0.92 -22.25
C LYS A 333 -9.36 -1.63 -20.90
N PHE A 334 -8.22 -1.94 -20.34
CA PHE A 334 -8.08 -2.53 -19.01
C PHE A 334 -6.67 -2.31 -18.44
N TYR A 335 -6.55 -2.52 -17.14
CA TYR A 335 -5.31 -2.65 -16.41
C TYR A 335 -5.35 -3.96 -15.62
N ASP A 336 -4.32 -4.80 -15.75
CA ASP A 336 -4.23 -6.09 -15.08
C ASP A 336 -3.18 -6.03 -13.96
N ILE A 337 -3.50 -6.68 -12.84
CA ILE A 337 -2.52 -7.05 -11.83
C ILE A 337 -2.44 -8.58 -11.73
N THR A 338 -1.24 -9.10 -11.53
CA THR A 338 -0.99 -10.54 -11.48
C THR A 338 -1.62 -11.15 -10.23
N THR A 339 -2.31 -12.28 -10.37
CA THR A 339 -2.58 -13.21 -9.27
C THR A 339 -1.61 -14.37 -9.35
N HIS A 340 -1.20 -14.90 -8.19
CA HIS A 340 -0.29 -16.04 -8.12
C HIS A 340 -0.71 -16.95 -6.98
N ARG A 341 -1.11 -18.16 -7.31
CA ARG A 341 -1.55 -19.18 -6.35
C ARG A 341 -0.88 -20.51 -6.62
N PHE A 342 -0.74 -21.31 -5.56
CA PHE A 342 -0.26 -22.68 -5.69
C PHE A 342 -0.90 -23.59 -4.63
N VAL A 343 -1.00 -24.86 -4.99
CA VAL A 343 -1.44 -25.94 -4.10
C VAL A 343 -0.31 -26.96 -3.99
N VAL A 344 -0.07 -27.44 -2.79
CA VAL A 344 0.84 -28.56 -2.51
C VAL A 344 0.11 -29.59 -1.67
N ILE A 345 0.21 -30.84 -2.07
CA ILE A 345 -0.30 -32.01 -1.35
C ILE A 345 0.92 -32.80 -0.89
N ALA A 346 1.09 -32.93 0.40
CA ALA A 346 2.19 -33.68 0.99
C ALA A 346 1.66 -34.74 1.97
N LYS A 347 2.39 -35.82 2.12
CA LYS A 347 2.06 -36.95 2.99
C LYS A 347 3.13 -37.12 4.05
N LYS A 348 2.73 -37.30 5.30
CA LYS A 348 3.65 -37.71 6.37
C LYS A 348 3.88 -39.22 6.22
N PRO A 349 5.13 -39.70 6.10
CA PRO A 349 5.44 -41.10 5.97
C PRO A 349 5.07 -41.94 7.19
#